data_f662b14e961de8f88b52330b6d1eb820
#
_entry.id   f662b14e961de8f88b52330b6d1eb820
#
_cell.length_a   1.000
_cell.length_b   1.000
_cell.length_c   1.000
_cell.angle_alpha   90.00
_cell.angle_beta   90.00
_cell.angle_gamma   90.00
#
_symmetry.space_group_name_H-M   'P 1'
#
loop_
_entity.id
_entity.type
_entity.pdbx_description
1 polymer ?
#
loop_
_entity_poly.entity_id
_entity_poly.type
_entity_poly.pdbx_seq_one_letter_code
_entity_poly.pdbx_strand_id
1 'polypeptide(L)'
;MRIPRGLWGIVKEVARHLLRRPVVGIAAAARTEDGRWVLIRRSDTGEWALPGGTLEWGETLRSAIERELAEEAGVRVIGLGDLAGVYSRPDRDARFHAVTVVVHARVTEPEKPPVNPAEILGVRLFDEDDLPDRLAHGMSDMLADARGAEPRWE
;
A
#
# COMPACT_ATOMS: atom_id res chain seq x y z
N MET A 1 -13.97 45.13 3.43
CA MET A 1 -14.76 44.14 4.22
C MET A 1 -13.81 43.39 5.12
N ARG A 2 -13.84 43.60 6.45
CA ARG A 2 -12.92 42.90 7.39
C ARG A 2 -13.54 41.56 7.75
N ILE A 3 -12.88 40.48 7.38
CA ILE A 3 -13.26 39.10 7.78
C ILE A 3 -13.16 39.03 9.32
N PRO A 4 -14.21 38.58 10.03
CA PRO A 4 -14.16 38.42 11.48
C PRO A 4 -13.02 37.40 11.86
N ARG A 5 -12.27 37.71 12.93
CA ARG A 5 -11.14 36.88 13.37
C ARG A 5 -11.52 35.42 13.60
N GLY A 6 -12.76 35.15 14.02
CA GLY A 6 -13.27 33.78 14.18
C GLY A 6 -13.45 33.03 12.87
N LEU A 7 -13.94 33.72 11.81
CA LEU A 7 -14.11 33.11 10.49
C LEU A 7 -12.75 32.75 9.85
N TRP A 8 -11.73 33.58 10.07
CA TRP A 8 -10.37 33.30 9.59
C TRP A 8 -9.77 32.07 10.28
N GLY A 9 -10.06 31.85 11.58
CA GLY A 9 -9.69 30.61 12.29
C GLY A 9 -10.30 29.37 11.66
N ILE A 10 -11.60 29.42 11.33
CA ILE A 10 -12.32 28.31 10.70
C ILE A 10 -11.77 28.03 9.30
N VAL A 11 -11.55 29.08 8.48
CA VAL A 11 -10.97 28.92 7.13
C VAL A 11 -9.58 28.29 7.18
N LYS A 12 -8.73 28.73 8.13
CA LYS A 12 -7.39 28.16 8.31
C LYS A 12 -7.44 26.69 8.77
N GLU A 13 -8.37 26.35 9.65
CA GLU A 13 -8.59 24.98 10.13
C GLU A 13 -9.08 24.06 8.99
N VAL A 14 -10.05 24.54 8.20
CA VAL A 14 -10.55 23.81 7.03
C VAL A 14 -9.44 23.62 5.99
N ALA A 15 -8.67 24.67 5.69
CA ALA A 15 -7.55 24.60 4.76
C ALA A 15 -6.48 23.59 5.26
N ARG A 16 -6.14 23.62 6.54
CA ARG A 16 -5.22 22.64 7.14
C ARG A 16 -5.75 21.22 7.02
N HIS A 17 -7.03 21.00 7.27
CA HIS A 17 -7.69 19.70 7.14
C HIS A 17 -7.73 19.20 5.69
N LEU A 18 -7.86 20.08 4.71
CA LEU A 18 -7.88 19.70 3.29
C LEU A 18 -6.48 19.47 2.71
N LEU A 19 -5.48 20.27 3.14
CA LEU A 19 -4.16 20.30 2.53
C LEU A 19 -3.10 19.42 3.26
N ARG A 20 -3.37 19.00 4.50
CA ARG A 20 -2.41 18.26 5.33
C ARG A 20 -3.05 17.04 6.01
N ARG A 21 -3.89 16.31 5.29
CA ARG A 21 -4.41 15.02 5.78
C ARG A 21 -3.46 13.91 5.41
N PRO A 22 -3.17 12.99 6.34
CA PRO A 22 -2.61 11.71 5.96
C PRO A 22 -3.60 10.99 5.03
N VAL A 23 -3.08 10.35 4.00
CA VAL A 23 -3.87 9.46 3.15
C VAL A 23 -3.91 8.08 3.78
N VAL A 24 -5.02 7.35 3.58
CA VAL A 24 -5.10 5.97 3.99
C VAL A 24 -4.55 5.10 2.86
N GLY A 25 -3.44 4.44 3.14
CA GLY A 25 -2.82 3.46 2.25
C GLY A 25 -3.21 2.05 2.63
N ILE A 26 -3.20 1.16 1.66
CA ILE A 26 -3.34 -0.27 1.84
C ILE A 26 -2.30 -1.01 1.02
N ALA A 27 -1.69 -2.05 1.59
CA ALA A 27 -0.76 -2.91 0.87
C ALA A 27 -1.00 -4.38 1.25
N ALA A 28 -0.67 -5.29 0.35
CA ALA A 28 -0.80 -6.71 0.58
C ALA A 28 0.56 -7.40 0.73
N ALA A 29 0.74 -8.09 1.84
CA ALA A 29 1.71 -9.16 1.97
C ALA A 29 1.15 -10.40 1.26
N ALA A 30 1.17 -10.34 -0.08
CA ALA A 30 0.50 -11.33 -0.92
C ALA A 30 1.40 -12.52 -1.21
N ARG A 31 0.85 -13.74 -1.01
CA ARG A 31 1.51 -15.01 -1.35
C ARG A 31 0.61 -15.88 -2.21
N THR A 32 1.21 -16.56 -3.15
CA THR A 32 0.57 -17.65 -3.90
C THR A 32 0.35 -18.87 -3.03
N GLU A 33 -0.43 -19.85 -3.50
CA GLU A 33 -0.72 -21.07 -2.74
C GLU A 33 0.54 -21.91 -2.44
N ASP A 34 1.56 -21.84 -3.31
CA ASP A 34 2.87 -22.48 -3.11
C ASP A 34 3.84 -21.63 -2.25
N GLY A 35 3.37 -20.48 -1.71
CA GLY A 35 4.09 -19.69 -0.72
C GLY A 35 5.00 -18.58 -1.29
N ARG A 36 5.07 -18.41 -2.63
CA ARG A 36 5.88 -17.35 -3.23
C ARG A 36 5.25 -15.97 -3.03
N TRP A 37 6.08 -14.97 -2.79
CA TRP A 37 5.68 -13.59 -2.65
C TRP A 37 5.37 -12.94 -3.99
N VAL A 38 4.29 -12.17 -4.06
CA VAL A 38 3.93 -11.37 -5.21
C VAL A 38 4.42 -9.95 -4.99
N LEU A 39 5.39 -9.49 -5.78
CA LEU A 39 5.87 -8.11 -5.77
C LEU A 39 5.65 -7.47 -7.14
N ILE A 40 5.42 -6.16 -7.11
CA ILE A 40 5.28 -5.32 -8.29
C ILE A 40 6.52 -4.45 -8.47
N ARG A 41 6.89 -4.12 -9.69
CA ARG A 41 8.00 -3.21 -9.99
C ARG A 41 7.44 -1.84 -10.36
N ARG A 42 7.79 -0.84 -9.58
CA ARG A 42 7.28 0.53 -9.78
C ARG A 42 8.07 1.28 -10.84
N SER A 43 7.38 2.13 -11.62
CA SER A 43 8.02 2.97 -12.63
C SER A 43 8.72 4.19 -12.04
N ASP A 44 8.20 4.74 -10.94
CA ASP A 44 8.72 5.96 -10.31
C ASP A 44 10.09 5.76 -9.62
N THR A 45 10.35 4.58 -9.08
CA THR A 45 11.60 4.25 -8.41
C THR A 45 12.42 3.19 -9.14
N GLY A 46 11.80 2.38 -10.00
CA GLY A 46 12.41 1.18 -10.60
C GLY A 46 12.58 0.03 -9.60
N GLU A 47 12.20 0.20 -8.34
CA GLU A 47 12.32 -0.78 -7.26
C GLU A 47 11.07 -1.66 -7.16
N TRP A 48 11.21 -2.79 -6.48
CA TRP A 48 10.10 -3.67 -6.12
C TRP A 48 9.32 -3.11 -4.93
N ALA A 49 8.05 -3.45 -4.85
CA ALA A 49 7.13 -3.02 -3.80
C ALA A 49 6.08 -4.09 -3.51
N LEU A 50 5.48 -4.02 -2.33
CA LEU A 50 4.22 -4.73 -2.07
C LEU A 50 3.13 -4.11 -2.95
N PRO A 51 2.25 -4.92 -3.58
CA PRO A 51 1.09 -4.39 -4.29
C PRO A 51 0.16 -3.66 -3.32
N GLY A 52 -0.36 -2.52 -3.75
CA GLY A 52 -1.23 -1.69 -2.93
C GLY A 52 -1.29 -0.25 -3.41
N GLY A 53 -2.17 0.52 -2.80
CA GLY A 53 -2.41 1.91 -3.18
C GLY A 53 -3.13 2.68 -2.10
N THR A 54 -3.94 3.65 -2.49
CA THR A 54 -4.73 4.46 -1.58
C THR A 54 -6.18 4.01 -1.56
N LEU A 55 -6.79 4.12 -0.38
CA LEU A 55 -8.23 3.90 -0.22
C LEU A 55 -8.99 5.01 -0.93
N GLU A 56 -9.87 4.66 -1.84
CA GLU A 56 -10.74 5.60 -2.52
C GLU A 56 -12.01 5.90 -1.72
N TRP A 57 -12.65 7.03 -2.05
CA TRP A 57 -13.90 7.41 -1.38
C TRP A 57 -14.98 6.35 -1.59
N GLY A 58 -15.52 5.86 -0.47
CA GLY A 58 -16.59 4.86 -0.47
C GLY A 58 -16.11 3.40 -0.47
N GLU A 59 -14.81 3.16 -0.57
CA GLU A 59 -14.25 1.82 -0.45
C GLU A 59 -14.07 1.38 1.01
N THR A 60 -14.13 0.09 1.22
CA THR A 60 -13.59 -0.57 2.41
C THR A 60 -12.13 -0.97 2.16
N LEU A 61 -11.35 -1.18 3.22
CA LEU A 61 -9.98 -1.71 3.08
C LEU A 61 -9.96 -3.04 2.31
N ARG A 62 -10.97 -3.89 2.51
CA ARG A 62 -11.10 -5.16 1.79
C ARG A 62 -11.29 -4.95 0.29
N SER A 63 -12.25 -4.12 -0.12
CA SER A 63 -12.50 -3.86 -1.55
C SER A 63 -11.33 -3.16 -2.22
N ALA A 64 -10.65 -2.25 -1.51
CA ALA A 64 -9.48 -1.56 -2.03
C ALA A 64 -8.31 -2.53 -2.30
N ILE A 65 -8.00 -3.45 -1.38
CA ILE A 65 -6.91 -4.39 -1.59
C ILE A 65 -7.21 -5.41 -2.70
N GLU A 66 -8.46 -5.85 -2.82
CA GLU A 66 -8.89 -6.72 -3.92
C GLU A 66 -8.74 -6.03 -5.28
N ARG A 67 -9.11 -4.75 -5.37
CA ARG A 67 -8.93 -3.92 -6.57
C ARG A 67 -7.45 -3.73 -6.91
N GLU A 68 -6.63 -3.29 -5.96
CA GLU A 68 -5.20 -3.04 -6.17
C GLU A 68 -4.45 -4.31 -6.61
N LEU A 69 -4.72 -5.44 -5.97
CA LEU A 69 -4.12 -6.72 -6.34
C LEU A 69 -4.49 -7.13 -7.78
N ALA A 70 -5.75 -6.91 -8.19
CA ALA A 70 -6.19 -7.20 -9.54
C ALA A 70 -5.56 -6.24 -10.58
N GLU A 71 -5.48 -4.94 -10.27
CA GLU A 71 -4.99 -3.90 -11.18
C GLU A 71 -3.47 -3.89 -11.32
N GLU A 72 -2.74 -3.98 -10.21
CA GLU A 72 -1.28 -3.87 -10.19
C GLU A 72 -0.57 -5.20 -10.41
N ALA A 73 -1.09 -6.29 -9.83
CA ALA A 73 -0.44 -7.60 -9.88
C ALA A 73 -1.12 -8.62 -10.80
N GLY A 74 -2.34 -8.33 -11.28
CA GLY A 74 -3.09 -9.23 -12.17
C GLY A 74 -3.50 -10.53 -11.49
N VAL A 75 -3.60 -10.55 -10.15
CA VAL A 75 -3.95 -11.72 -9.35
C VAL A 75 -5.38 -11.63 -8.82
N ARG A 76 -5.96 -12.78 -8.48
CA ARG A 76 -7.23 -12.86 -7.76
C ARG A 76 -6.98 -13.24 -6.30
N VAL A 77 -7.72 -12.60 -5.40
CA VAL A 77 -7.69 -12.94 -3.98
C VAL A 77 -8.42 -14.27 -3.74
N ILE A 78 -7.71 -15.24 -3.18
CA ILE A 78 -8.27 -16.51 -2.70
C ILE A 78 -8.78 -16.35 -1.27
N GLY A 79 -8.05 -15.58 -0.45
CA GLY A 79 -8.43 -15.27 0.92
C GLY A 79 -7.60 -14.13 1.49
N LEU A 80 -8.24 -13.28 2.27
CA LEU A 80 -7.56 -12.27 3.09
C LEU A 80 -7.34 -12.84 4.48
N GLY A 81 -6.12 -12.71 4.97
CA GLY A 81 -5.69 -13.13 6.29
C GLY A 81 -5.71 -11.98 7.30
N ASP A 82 -4.91 -12.14 8.33
CA ASP A 82 -4.77 -11.18 9.41
C ASP A 82 -3.98 -9.94 8.99
N LEU A 83 -4.01 -8.95 9.86
CA LEU A 83 -3.22 -7.73 9.75
C LEU A 83 -1.74 -8.07 9.90
N ALA A 84 -0.91 -7.64 8.96
CA ALA A 84 0.54 -7.70 9.09
C ALA A 84 1.10 -6.49 9.86
N GLY A 85 0.45 -5.33 9.71
CA GLY A 85 0.80 -4.15 10.47
C GLY A 85 0.10 -2.87 10.04
N VAL A 86 0.28 -1.82 10.84
CA VAL A 86 -0.15 -0.44 10.56
C VAL A 86 1.05 0.47 10.70
N TYR A 87 1.31 1.27 9.68
CA TYR A 87 2.50 2.10 9.54
C TYR A 87 2.11 3.55 9.30
N SER A 88 2.62 4.47 10.09
CA SER A 88 2.14 5.85 10.09
C SER A 88 3.23 6.92 10.19
N ARG A 89 4.51 6.56 10.17
CA ARG A 89 5.59 7.56 10.20
C ARG A 89 5.52 8.49 8.99
N PRO A 90 5.56 9.84 9.21
CA PRO A 90 5.42 10.81 8.13
C PRO A 90 6.61 10.86 7.17
N ASP A 91 7.76 10.31 7.56
CA ASP A 91 8.99 10.28 6.77
C ASP A 91 9.19 8.98 5.96
N ARG A 92 8.21 8.07 6.04
CA ARG A 92 8.28 6.76 5.37
C ARG A 92 8.22 6.88 3.85
N ASP A 93 7.33 7.71 3.34
CA ASP A 93 7.17 8.00 1.93
C ASP A 93 7.44 9.49 1.66
N ALA A 94 8.39 9.77 0.78
CA ALA A 94 8.77 11.14 0.44
C ALA A 94 7.67 11.93 -0.30
N ARG A 95 6.68 11.25 -0.85
CA ARG A 95 5.61 11.86 -1.65
C ARG A 95 4.51 12.45 -0.78
N PHE A 96 4.13 11.76 0.31
CA PHE A 96 3.04 12.18 1.20
C PHE A 96 3.07 11.39 2.53
N HIS A 97 2.41 11.95 3.53
CA HIS A 97 2.16 11.22 4.77
C HIS A 97 1.01 10.24 4.57
N ALA A 98 1.28 8.94 4.74
CA ALA A 98 0.27 7.89 4.70
C ALA A 98 0.13 7.18 6.05
N VAL A 99 -1.08 6.70 6.33
CA VAL A 99 -1.33 5.63 7.31
C VAL A 99 -1.60 4.37 6.48
N THR A 100 -0.63 3.48 6.41
CA THR A 100 -0.69 2.27 5.58
C THR A 100 -1.06 1.06 6.40
N VAL A 101 -2.11 0.39 6.00
CA VAL A 101 -2.55 -0.90 6.55
C VAL A 101 -2.00 -2.01 5.66
N VAL A 102 -1.22 -2.92 6.23
CA VAL A 102 -0.69 -4.10 5.51
C VAL A 102 -1.42 -5.34 5.97
N VAL A 103 -1.98 -6.09 5.02
CA VAL A 103 -2.72 -7.32 5.29
C VAL A 103 -2.09 -8.50 4.59
N HIS A 104 -2.17 -9.67 5.20
CA HIS A 104 -1.82 -10.92 4.53
C HIS A 104 -2.88 -11.28 3.49
N ALA A 105 -2.45 -11.70 2.31
CA ALA A 105 -3.35 -12.15 1.27
C ALA A 105 -2.83 -13.44 0.63
N ARG A 106 -3.71 -14.40 0.44
CA ARG A 106 -3.48 -15.57 -0.40
C ARG A 106 -4.11 -15.30 -1.76
N VAL A 107 -3.32 -15.46 -2.82
CA VAL A 107 -3.71 -15.06 -4.18
C VAL A 107 -3.37 -16.14 -5.20
N THR A 108 -3.97 -16.03 -6.39
CA THR A 108 -3.56 -16.82 -7.55
C THR A 108 -2.17 -16.36 -8.06
N GLU A 109 -1.58 -17.11 -8.96
CA GLU A 109 -0.51 -16.56 -9.80
C GLU A 109 -1.04 -15.41 -10.67
N PRO A 110 -0.17 -14.50 -11.16
CA PRO A 110 -0.56 -13.45 -12.09
C PRO A 110 -1.21 -14.04 -13.35
N GLU A 111 -2.46 -13.67 -13.60
CA GLU A 111 -3.25 -14.13 -14.75
C GLU A 111 -3.30 -13.10 -15.87
N LYS A 112 -2.99 -11.83 -15.53
CA LYS A 112 -3.05 -10.68 -16.44
C LYS A 112 -1.88 -9.74 -16.18
N PRO A 113 -1.44 -8.96 -17.19
CA PRO A 113 -0.50 -7.89 -16.96
C PRO A 113 -1.13 -6.76 -16.10
N PRO A 114 -0.29 -5.89 -15.48
CA PRO A 114 -0.77 -4.68 -14.81
C PRO A 114 -1.65 -3.83 -15.71
N VAL A 115 -2.73 -3.27 -15.15
CA VAL A 115 -3.68 -2.43 -15.90
C VAL A 115 -3.01 -1.13 -16.36
N ASN A 116 -2.14 -0.56 -15.53
CA ASN A 116 -1.41 0.67 -15.86
C ASN A 116 0.10 0.41 -16.01
N PRO A 117 0.59 0.12 -17.22
CA PRO A 117 2.01 -0.12 -17.48
C PRO A 117 2.89 1.13 -17.33
N ALA A 118 2.30 2.34 -17.27
CA ALA A 118 3.01 3.56 -16.98
C ALA A 118 3.35 3.70 -15.47
N GLU A 119 2.65 3.00 -14.63
CA GLU A 119 2.85 2.99 -13.17
C GLU A 119 3.59 1.74 -12.71
N ILE A 120 3.18 0.58 -13.20
CA ILE A 120 3.73 -0.73 -12.83
C ILE A 120 4.43 -1.35 -14.02
N LEU A 121 5.75 -1.48 -13.93
CA LEU A 121 6.61 -2.03 -14.99
C LEU A 121 6.51 -3.55 -15.10
N GLY A 122 6.09 -4.23 -14.05
CA GLY A 122 5.96 -5.67 -14.06
C GLY A 122 5.62 -6.27 -12.71
N VAL A 123 5.36 -7.56 -12.73
CA VAL A 123 5.05 -8.38 -11.55
C VAL A 123 6.00 -9.57 -11.56
N ARG A 124 6.48 -9.97 -10.40
CA ARG A 124 7.32 -11.16 -10.24
C ARG A 124 6.97 -11.91 -8.96
N LEU A 125 7.07 -13.22 -9.05
CA LEU A 125 7.00 -14.13 -7.90
C LEU A 125 8.40 -14.36 -7.34
N PHE A 126 8.54 -14.25 -6.03
CA PHE A 126 9.81 -14.42 -5.33
C PHE A 126 9.69 -15.55 -4.31
N ASP A 127 10.66 -16.42 -4.31
CA ASP A 127 10.85 -17.34 -3.19
C ASP A 127 11.32 -16.59 -1.95
N GLU A 128 11.14 -17.17 -0.78
CA GLU A 128 11.50 -16.56 0.51
C GLU A 128 12.99 -16.14 0.56
N ASP A 129 13.86 -16.93 -0.07
CA ASP A 129 15.31 -16.71 -0.07
C ASP A 129 15.80 -15.81 -1.23
N ASP A 130 14.91 -15.43 -2.17
CA ASP A 130 15.24 -14.59 -3.34
C ASP A 130 14.62 -13.21 -3.26
N LEU A 131 14.10 -12.83 -2.10
CA LEU A 131 13.49 -11.52 -1.90
C LEU A 131 14.51 -10.39 -2.09
N PRO A 132 14.10 -9.24 -2.69
CA PRO A 132 15.00 -8.11 -2.85
C PRO A 132 15.38 -7.52 -1.49
N ASP A 133 16.63 -7.09 -1.34
CA ASP A 133 17.16 -6.48 -0.12
C ASP A 133 16.41 -5.19 0.25
N ARG A 134 15.86 -4.51 -0.76
CA ARG A 134 15.20 -3.22 -0.60
C ARG A 134 13.92 -3.14 -1.41
N LEU A 135 12.87 -2.59 -0.78
CA LEU A 135 11.61 -2.22 -1.42
C LEU A 135 11.43 -0.71 -1.48
N ALA A 136 10.68 -0.27 -2.48
CA ALA A 136 10.28 1.12 -2.67
C ALA A 136 9.48 1.68 -1.48
N HIS A 137 9.49 2.99 -1.32
CA HIS A 137 8.62 3.75 -0.40
C HIS A 137 8.65 3.27 1.06
N GLY A 138 9.82 2.81 1.54
CA GLY A 138 9.98 2.35 2.92
C GLY A 138 9.20 1.06 3.24
N MET A 139 8.92 0.22 2.24
CA MET A 139 8.18 -1.04 2.43
C MET A 139 9.05 -2.23 2.86
N SER A 140 10.37 -2.07 2.95
CA SER A 140 11.28 -3.17 3.33
C SER A 140 10.98 -3.72 4.72
N ASP A 141 10.72 -2.86 5.69
CA ASP A 141 10.33 -3.28 7.04
C ASP A 141 8.91 -3.83 7.09
N MET A 142 7.99 -3.33 6.25
CA MET A 142 6.64 -3.89 6.12
C MET A 142 6.68 -5.35 5.65
N LEU A 143 7.54 -5.66 4.67
CA LEU A 143 7.75 -7.03 4.22
C LEU A 143 8.42 -7.88 5.30
N ALA A 144 9.42 -7.34 5.99
CA ALA A 144 10.10 -8.04 7.08
C ALA A 144 9.16 -8.38 8.24
N ASP A 145 8.30 -7.43 8.65
CA ASP A 145 7.30 -7.64 9.68
C ASP A 145 6.23 -8.67 9.24
N ALA A 146 5.81 -8.64 7.97
CA ALA A 146 4.85 -9.61 7.41
C ALA A 146 5.39 -11.05 7.33
N ARG A 147 6.70 -11.25 7.46
CA ARG A 147 7.33 -12.57 7.60
C ARG A 147 7.30 -13.09 9.03
N GLY A 148 7.05 -12.20 9.98
CA GLY A 148 6.89 -12.53 11.40
C GLY A 148 5.49 -13.02 11.75
N ALA A 149 5.32 -13.45 13.01
CA ALA A 149 4.04 -13.97 13.50
C ALA A 149 3.15 -12.88 14.12
N GLU A 150 3.72 -11.76 14.51
CA GLU A 150 3.02 -10.71 15.25
C GLU A 150 2.84 -9.46 14.38
N PRO A 151 1.63 -8.88 14.36
CA PRO A 151 1.38 -7.67 13.60
C PRO A 151 2.15 -6.48 14.17
N ARG A 152 2.70 -5.66 13.29
CA ARG A 152 3.42 -4.45 13.67
C ARG A 152 2.44 -3.30 13.94
N TRP A 153 2.67 -2.62 15.04
CA TRP A 153 2.04 -1.35 15.35
C TRP A 153 3.11 -0.27 15.45
N GLU A 154 3.09 0.67 14.51
CA GLU A 154 4.02 1.79 14.47
C GLU A 154 3.44 3.05 15.10
#